data_747e088d18ecfd4d271d707614bde7b8
#
_entry.id   747e088d18ecfd4d271d707614bde7b8
#
_cell.length_a   1.000
_cell.length_b   1.000
_cell.length_c   1.000
_cell.angle_alpha   90.00
_cell.angle_beta   90.00
_cell.angle_gamma   90.00
#
_symmetry.space_group_name_H-M   'P 1'
#
loop_
_entity.id
_entity.type
_entity.pdbx_description
1 polymer ?
#
loop_
_entity_poly.entity_id
_entity_poly.type
_entity_poly.pdbx_seq_one_letter_code
_entity_poly.pdbx_strand_id
1 'polypeptide(L)'
;MKDLFSPGSLLTVAGAVLTVIGSVAYATDSPNVSLPTIFYGIPIFLGGLALKSSELPPPARLTPAAQFRELRESTGTKEQLKLLKDVVRWRYGQKAHLESSLEALKLWDEENPPQLQSIAEYDHGGRYALEMVFDLGDVPREHWHEKADRLGRFFGPGLEASLEDGEADLLIVQLRQPCP
;
A
#
# COMPACT_ATOMS: atom_id res chain seq x y z
N MET A 1 -0.15 -16.45 -0.01
CA MET A 1 0.75 -16.49 -1.19
C MET A 1 1.26 -15.10 -1.64
N LYS A 2 0.57 -13.99 -1.33
CA LYS A 2 1.07 -12.62 -1.68
C LYS A 2 2.37 -12.26 -0.98
N ASP A 3 2.60 -12.75 0.23
CA ASP A 3 3.79 -12.41 1.03
C ASP A 3 5.11 -13.00 0.51
N LEU A 4 5.06 -14.09 -0.28
CA LEU A 4 6.22 -14.71 -0.90
C LEU A 4 6.80 -13.90 -2.07
N PHE A 5 6.01 -13.01 -2.67
CA PHE A 5 6.41 -12.15 -3.79
C PHE A 5 6.75 -10.72 -3.37
N SER A 6 6.87 -10.48 -2.07
CA SER A 6 7.33 -9.18 -1.60
C SER A 6 8.81 -8.98 -1.92
N PRO A 7 9.26 -7.74 -2.18
CA PRO A 7 10.66 -7.44 -2.46
C PRO A 7 11.61 -7.91 -1.36
N GLY A 8 11.24 -7.74 -0.08
CA GLY A 8 12.03 -8.23 1.06
C GLY A 8 12.14 -9.74 1.09
N SER A 9 11.05 -10.47 0.81
CA SER A 9 11.07 -11.93 0.73
C SER A 9 11.95 -12.43 -0.42
N LEU A 10 11.89 -11.79 -1.59
CA LEU A 10 12.73 -12.17 -2.74
C LEU A 10 14.21 -12.00 -2.45
N LEU A 11 14.61 -10.87 -1.84
CA LEU A 11 16.00 -10.64 -1.44
C LEU A 11 16.46 -11.63 -0.37
N THR A 12 15.61 -11.90 0.63
CA THR A 12 15.93 -12.87 1.70
C THR A 12 16.17 -14.27 1.11
N VAL A 13 15.28 -14.74 0.23
CA VAL A 13 15.42 -16.05 -0.41
C VAL A 13 16.66 -16.10 -1.30
N ALA A 14 16.89 -15.07 -2.12
CA ALA A 14 18.08 -15.00 -2.98
C ALA A 14 19.39 -15.04 -2.16
N GLY A 15 19.48 -14.26 -1.08
CA GLY A 15 20.62 -14.25 -0.17
C GLY A 15 20.83 -15.60 0.54
N ALA A 16 19.74 -16.24 0.99
CA ALA A 16 19.78 -17.57 1.60
C ALA A 16 20.31 -18.62 0.63
N VAL A 17 19.80 -18.64 -0.60
CA VAL A 17 20.25 -19.58 -1.64
C VAL A 17 21.74 -19.38 -1.95
N LEU A 18 22.19 -18.14 -2.13
CA LEU A 18 23.61 -17.84 -2.36
C LEU A 18 24.49 -18.30 -1.18
N THR A 19 24.06 -18.07 0.04
CA THR A 19 24.79 -18.48 1.25
C THR A 19 24.90 -20.01 1.34
N VAL A 20 23.82 -20.74 1.03
CA VAL A 20 23.82 -22.21 1.02
C VAL A 20 24.77 -22.75 -0.07
N ILE A 21 24.68 -22.22 -1.29
CA ILE A 21 25.58 -22.60 -2.40
C ILE A 21 27.03 -22.35 -1.99
N GLY A 22 27.33 -21.19 -1.41
CA GLY A 22 28.68 -20.86 -0.95
C GLY A 22 29.19 -21.78 0.15
N SER A 23 28.33 -22.15 1.09
CA SER A 23 28.66 -23.08 2.18
C SER A 23 28.97 -24.49 1.66
N VAL A 24 28.17 -24.99 0.70
CA VAL A 24 28.45 -26.27 0.04
C VAL A 24 29.75 -26.23 -0.76
N ALA A 25 29.95 -25.16 -1.54
CA ALA A 25 31.20 -24.97 -2.32
C ALA A 25 32.45 -24.88 -1.43
N TYR A 26 32.32 -24.28 -0.25
CA TYR A 26 33.38 -24.26 0.77
C TYR A 26 33.71 -25.68 1.27
N ALA A 27 32.70 -26.47 1.58
CA ALA A 27 32.85 -27.85 2.05
C ALA A 27 33.44 -28.79 0.97
N THR A 28 33.33 -28.42 -0.31
CA THR A 28 33.87 -29.18 -1.46
C THR A 28 35.17 -28.60 -2.03
N ASP A 29 35.90 -27.78 -1.27
CA ASP A 29 37.16 -27.12 -1.66
C ASP A 29 37.07 -26.35 -3.01
N SER A 30 35.94 -25.64 -3.24
CA SER A 30 35.74 -24.85 -4.45
C SER A 30 35.79 -23.32 -4.15
N PRO A 31 37.01 -22.74 -3.90
CA PRO A 31 37.16 -21.38 -3.41
C PRO A 31 36.65 -20.30 -4.40
N ASN A 32 36.76 -20.57 -5.69
CA ASN A 32 36.28 -19.64 -6.74
C ASN A 32 34.74 -19.44 -6.73
N VAL A 33 34.02 -20.40 -6.16
CA VAL A 33 32.54 -20.30 -6.00
C VAL A 33 32.17 -19.88 -4.58
N SER A 34 32.82 -20.46 -3.56
CA SER A 34 32.49 -20.22 -2.16
C SER A 34 32.72 -18.77 -1.74
N LEU A 35 33.86 -18.19 -2.09
CA LEU A 35 34.22 -16.83 -1.67
C LEU A 35 33.21 -15.79 -2.16
N PRO A 36 32.88 -15.65 -3.47
CA PRO A 36 31.92 -14.65 -3.91
C PRO A 36 30.48 -14.92 -3.44
N THR A 37 30.06 -16.19 -3.40
CA THR A 37 28.70 -16.52 -3.00
C THR A 37 28.44 -16.28 -1.51
N ILE A 38 29.41 -16.56 -0.62
CA ILE A 38 29.31 -16.24 0.81
C ILE A 38 29.41 -14.71 1.00
N PHE A 39 30.40 -14.08 0.34
CA PHE A 39 30.63 -12.65 0.50
C PHE A 39 29.43 -11.78 0.11
N TYR A 40 28.71 -12.13 -0.95
CA TYR A 40 27.49 -11.44 -1.35
C TYR A 40 26.23 -12.04 -0.71
N GLY A 41 26.17 -13.35 -0.51
CA GLY A 41 25.00 -14.06 0.00
C GLY A 41 24.60 -13.60 1.40
N ILE A 42 25.55 -13.51 2.34
CA ILE A 42 25.27 -13.10 3.72
C ILE A 42 24.75 -11.67 3.80
N PRO A 43 25.38 -10.63 3.20
CA PRO A 43 24.84 -9.26 3.21
C PRO A 43 23.48 -9.14 2.53
N ILE A 44 23.23 -9.84 1.41
CA ILE A 44 21.94 -9.84 0.72
C ILE A 44 20.88 -10.49 1.61
N PHE A 45 21.19 -11.59 2.28
CA PHE A 45 20.28 -12.26 3.21
C PHE A 45 19.89 -11.36 4.37
N LEU A 46 20.88 -10.75 5.05
CA LEU A 46 20.64 -9.85 6.17
C LEU A 46 19.89 -8.57 5.74
N GLY A 47 20.26 -8.01 4.59
CA GLY A 47 19.57 -6.88 3.99
C GLY A 47 18.13 -7.22 3.62
N GLY A 48 17.89 -8.41 3.10
CA GLY A 48 16.55 -8.94 2.81
C GLY A 48 15.70 -9.08 4.07
N LEU A 49 16.26 -9.60 5.16
CA LEU A 49 15.58 -9.68 6.46
C LEU A 49 15.23 -8.29 7.02
N ALA A 50 16.19 -7.35 6.98
CA ALA A 50 15.96 -5.98 7.42
C ALA A 50 14.86 -5.29 6.59
N LEU A 51 14.89 -5.49 5.27
CA LEU A 51 13.84 -4.98 4.39
C LEU A 51 12.47 -5.62 4.70
N LYS A 52 12.44 -6.94 4.90
CA LYS A 52 11.22 -7.69 5.22
C LYS A 52 10.61 -7.24 6.55
N SER A 53 11.41 -6.95 7.57
CA SER A 53 10.92 -6.49 8.88
C SER A 53 10.26 -5.11 8.86
N SER A 54 10.60 -4.28 7.88
CA SER A 54 10.02 -2.93 7.70
C SER A 54 8.93 -2.88 6.61
N GLU A 55 8.60 -4.01 6.02
CA GLU A 55 7.72 -4.11 4.86
C GLU A 55 6.25 -4.00 5.26
N LEU A 56 5.55 -3.06 4.65
CA LEU A 56 4.12 -2.84 4.80
C LEU A 56 3.41 -3.23 3.50
N PRO A 57 2.54 -4.26 3.53
CA PRO A 57 1.83 -4.70 2.33
C PRO A 57 0.82 -3.65 1.86
N PRO A 58 0.61 -3.53 0.56
CA PRO A 58 -0.48 -2.70 0.04
C PRO A 58 -1.84 -3.30 0.39
N PRO A 59 -2.90 -2.47 0.49
CA PRO A 59 -4.26 -2.92 0.69
C PRO A 59 -4.72 -3.87 -0.43
N ALA A 60 -5.79 -4.61 -0.18
CA ALA A 60 -6.37 -5.47 -1.19
C ALA A 60 -6.94 -4.63 -2.34
N ARG A 61 -6.46 -4.85 -3.56
CA ARG A 61 -7.06 -4.22 -4.75
C ARG A 61 -8.20 -5.10 -5.26
N LEU A 62 -9.44 -4.61 -5.16
CA LEU A 62 -10.64 -5.38 -5.52
C LEU A 62 -10.90 -5.36 -7.03
N THR A 63 -10.52 -4.28 -7.72
CA THR A 63 -10.68 -4.14 -9.17
C THR A 63 -9.38 -4.44 -9.91
N PRO A 64 -9.41 -5.25 -10.99
CA PRO A 64 -8.24 -5.49 -11.82
C PRO A 64 -7.68 -4.19 -12.41
N ALA A 65 -6.34 -4.07 -12.46
CA ALA A 65 -5.66 -2.85 -12.92
C ALA A 65 -6.03 -2.41 -14.33
N ALA A 66 -6.43 -3.34 -15.20
CA ALA A 66 -6.78 -3.08 -16.59
C ALA A 66 -8.24 -2.63 -16.77
N GLN A 67 -9.14 -2.98 -15.83
CA GLN A 67 -10.59 -2.81 -15.98
C GLN A 67 -11.01 -1.35 -16.21
N PHE A 68 -10.44 -0.43 -15.46
CA PHE A 68 -10.78 1.01 -15.54
C PHE A 68 -9.67 1.86 -16.14
N ARG A 69 -8.79 1.27 -16.96
CA ARG A 69 -7.65 2.00 -17.54
C ARG A 69 -8.08 3.20 -18.36
N GLU A 70 -8.98 3.01 -19.32
CA GLU A 70 -9.46 4.07 -20.22
C GLU A 70 -10.15 5.19 -19.44
N LEU A 71 -11.05 4.83 -18.52
CA LEU A 71 -11.75 5.80 -17.67
C LEU A 71 -10.78 6.58 -16.77
N ARG A 72 -9.80 5.90 -16.22
CA ARG A 72 -8.75 6.49 -15.39
C ARG A 72 -7.90 7.48 -16.17
N GLU A 73 -7.51 7.14 -17.40
CA GLU A 73 -6.68 7.98 -18.27
C GLU A 73 -7.46 9.18 -18.83
N SER A 74 -8.76 9.01 -19.11
CA SER A 74 -9.60 10.06 -19.70
C SER A 74 -10.19 11.04 -18.69
N THR A 75 -10.62 10.57 -17.51
CA THR A 75 -11.38 11.38 -16.55
C THR A 75 -10.79 11.43 -15.14
N GLY A 76 -9.77 10.59 -14.85
CA GLY A 76 -9.12 10.58 -13.55
C GLY A 76 -8.34 11.87 -13.27
N THR A 77 -8.50 12.45 -12.07
CA THR A 77 -7.70 13.61 -11.66
C THR A 77 -6.27 13.19 -11.31
N LYS A 78 -5.34 14.13 -11.39
CA LYS A 78 -3.93 13.88 -11.02
C LYS A 78 -3.81 13.41 -9.57
N GLU A 79 -4.65 13.92 -8.70
CA GLU A 79 -4.70 13.62 -7.27
C GLU A 79 -5.19 12.20 -7.03
N GLN A 80 -6.28 11.78 -7.69
CA GLN A 80 -6.77 10.39 -7.63
C GLN A 80 -5.72 9.41 -8.13
N LEU A 81 -5.04 9.72 -9.24
CA LEU A 81 -3.99 8.87 -9.82
C LEU A 81 -2.78 8.77 -8.89
N LYS A 82 -2.38 9.89 -8.27
CA LYS A 82 -1.28 9.93 -7.30
C LYS A 82 -1.62 9.11 -6.07
N LEU A 83 -2.84 9.27 -5.53
CA LEU A 83 -3.33 8.51 -4.37
C LEU A 83 -3.35 7.01 -4.68
N LEU A 84 -3.96 6.59 -5.80
CA LEU A 84 -3.98 5.19 -6.20
C LEU A 84 -2.56 4.61 -6.28
N LYS A 85 -1.65 5.31 -6.97
CA LYS A 85 -0.25 4.87 -7.11
C LYS A 85 0.45 4.74 -5.76
N ASP A 86 0.16 5.63 -4.82
CA ASP A 86 0.79 5.63 -3.50
C ASP A 86 0.31 4.47 -2.63
N VAL A 87 -1.00 4.19 -2.63
CA VAL A 87 -1.56 3.16 -1.76
C VAL A 87 -1.37 1.73 -2.27
N VAL A 88 -1.23 1.50 -3.59
CA VAL A 88 -1.10 0.14 -4.15
C VAL A 88 0.34 -0.39 -4.20
N ARG A 89 1.32 0.35 -3.72
CA ARG A 89 2.73 -0.07 -3.69
C ARG A 89 3.15 -0.64 -2.33
N TRP A 90 4.16 -1.49 -2.34
CA TRP A 90 4.87 -1.88 -1.13
C TRP A 90 5.55 -0.67 -0.48
N ARG A 91 5.50 -0.59 0.84
CA ARG A 91 6.11 0.49 1.63
C ARG A 91 7.09 -0.10 2.64
N TYR A 92 8.02 0.72 3.09
CA TYR A 92 9.09 0.32 4.01
C TYR A 92 9.22 1.35 5.12
N GLY A 93 8.62 1.07 6.27
CA GLY A 93 8.79 1.86 7.50
C GLY A 93 8.40 3.34 7.45
N GLN A 94 7.91 3.85 6.32
CA GLN A 94 7.49 5.24 6.18
C GLN A 94 5.97 5.35 6.16
N LYS A 95 5.45 6.35 6.89
CA LYS A 95 4.02 6.71 6.80
C LYS A 95 3.68 7.01 5.33
N ALA A 96 2.58 6.45 4.84
CA ALA A 96 2.08 6.78 3.51
C ALA A 96 1.61 8.23 3.49
N HIS A 97 1.55 8.80 2.29
CA HIS A 97 0.95 10.12 2.11
C HIS A 97 -0.50 10.16 2.62
N LEU A 98 -1.23 9.06 2.43
CA LEU A 98 -2.59 8.89 2.97
C LEU A 98 -2.63 8.97 4.50
N GLU A 99 -1.72 8.27 5.20
CA GLU A 99 -1.64 8.26 6.67
C GLU A 99 -1.31 9.66 7.19
N SER A 100 -0.32 10.35 6.61
CA SER A 100 0.00 11.74 6.93
C SER A 100 -1.18 12.69 6.66
N SER A 101 -2.00 12.37 5.66
CA SER A 101 -3.21 13.13 5.34
C SER A 101 -4.30 12.94 6.39
N LEU A 102 -4.51 11.72 6.86
CA LEU A 102 -5.46 11.42 7.94
C LEU A 102 -5.02 12.08 9.25
N GLU A 103 -3.71 12.05 9.56
CA GLU A 103 -3.14 12.74 10.72
C GLU A 103 -3.39 14.26 10.66
N ALA A 104 -3.15 14.90 9.50
CA ALA A 104 -3.43 16.32 9.29
C ALA A 104 -4.92 16.68 9.43
N LEU A 105 -5.81 15.75 9.12
CA LEU A 105 -7.26 15.88 9.29
C LEU A 105 -7.73 15.54 10.71
N LYS A 106 -6.83 15.11 11.61
CA LYS A 106 -7.15 14.58 12.95
C LYS A 106 -8.03 13.33 12.90
N LEU A 107 -7.80 12.49 11.90
CA LEU A 107 -8.38 11.16 11.71
C LEU A 107 -7.30 10.10 11.90
N TRP A 108 -6.50 10.23 12.95
CA TRP A 108 -5.39 9.35 13.27
C TRP A 108 -5.31 9.12 14.77
N ASP A 109 -5.10 7.88 15.15
CA ASP A 109 -4.75 7.48 16.51
C ASP A 109 -3.36 6.83 16.48
N GLU A 110 -2.52 7.08 17.49
CA GLU A 110 -1.14 6.57 17.50
C GLU A 110 -1.06 5.12 18.01
N GLU A 111 -2.01 4.69 18.85
CA GLU A 111 -2.02 3.33 19.44
C GLU A 111 -2.70 2.34 18.51
N ASN A 112 -3.84 2.73 17.93
CA ASN A 112 -4.60 1.90 17.00
C ASN A 112 -5.11 2.74 15.81
N PRO A 113 -4.21 3.08 14.87
CA PRO A 113 -4.54 3.95 13.75
C PRO A 113 -5.45 3.29 12.71
N PRO A 114 -6.23 4.09 11.96
CA PRO A 114 -7.03 3.59 10.85
C PRO A 114 -6.19 2.85 9.81
N GLN A 115 -6.70 1.72 9.33
CA GLN A 115 -6.02 0.88 8.34
C GLN A 115 -6.80 0.78 7.05
N LEU A 116 -6.16 1.12 5.92
CA LEU A 116 -6.75 0.91 4.60
C LEU A 116 -6.73 -0.58 4.25
N GLN A 117 -7.91 -1.21 4.29
CA GLN A 117 -8.08 -2.64 4.05
C GLN A 117 -8.14 -2.98 2.56
N SER A 118 -8.90 -2.19 1.80
CA SER A 118 -9.04 -2.43 0.37
C SER A 118 -9.29 -1.14 -0.41
N ILE A 119 -9.00 -1.22 -1.71
CA ILE A 119 -9.27 -0.16 -2.68
C ILE A 119 -9.93 -0.75 -3.93
N ALA A 120 -10.94 -0.06 -4.43
CA ALA A 120 -11.61 -0.35 -5.68
C ALA A 120 -11.66 0.89 -6.58
N GLU A 121 -11.72 0.66 -7.89
CA GLU A 121 -11.97 1.68 -8.90
C GLU A 121 -13.37 1.45 -9.45
N TYR A 122 -14.12 2.51 -9.72
CA TYR A 122 -15.45 2.40 -10.30
C TYR A 122 -15.79 3.58 -11.21
N ASP A 123 -16.88 3.43 -11.97
CA ASP A 123 -17.45 4.46 -12.82
C ASP A 123 -18.56 5.20 -12.06
N HIS A 124 -18.41 6.51 -11.89
CA HIS A 124 -19.40 7.39 -11.32
C HIS A 124 -19.95 8.35 -12.38
N GLY A 125 -20.99 7.90 -13.10
CA GLY A 125 -21.62 8.72 -14.14
C GLY A 125 -20.66 9.09 -15.30
N GLY A 126 -19.85 8.15 -15.76
CA GLY A 126 -18.84 8.37 -16.80
C GLY A 126 -17.55 9.01 -16.31
N ARG A 127 -17.35 9.15 -15.02
CA ARG A 127 -16.15 9.71 -14.39
C ARG A 127 -15.47 8.70 -13.48
N TYR A 128 -14.15 8.76 -13.46
CA TYR A 128 -13.35 7.90 -12.61
C TYR A 128 -13.53 8.23 -11.13
N ALA A 129 -13.74 7.19 -10.33
CA ALA A 129 -13.86 7.29 -8.89
C ALA A 129 -13.10 6.18 -8.17
N LEU A 130 -12.70 6.44 -6.93
CA LEU A 130 -12.03 5.51 -6.04
C LEU A 130 -12.91 5.21 -4.84
N GLU A 131 -12.95 3.95 -4.44
CA GLU A 131 -13.54 3.49 -3.20
C GLU A 131 -12.44 2.90 -2.31
N MET A 132 -12.40 3.32 -1.08
CA MET A 132 -11.42 2.90 -0.08
C MET A 132 -12.17 2.40 1.16
N VAL A 133 -11.86 1.20 1.61
CA VAL A 133 -12.45 0.63 2.83
C VAL A 133 -11.41 0.73 3.95
N PHE A 134 -11.76 1.45 4.98
CA PHE A 134 -10.94 1.60 6.18
C PHE A 134 -11.51 0.79 7.34
N ASP A 135 -10.62 0.14 8.06
CA ASP A 135 -10.83 -0.21 9.46
C ASP A 135 -10.53 1.05 10.27
N LEU A 136 -11.44 1.48 11.12
CA LEU A 136 -11.35 2.78 11.79
C LEU A 136 -10.34 2.81 12.94
N GLY A 137 -9.90 1.65 13.43
CA GLY A 137 -9.12 1.60 14.66
C GLY A 137 -9.85 2.25 15.83
N ASP A 138 -9.15 3.09 16.58
CA ASP A 138 -9.74 3.81 17.72
C ASP A 138 -10.27 5.21 17.34
N VAL A 139 -10.33 5.55 16.06
CA VAL A 139 -10.89 6.83 15.59
C VAL A 139 -12.43 6.73 15.45
N PRO A 140 -13.19 7.50 16.24
CA PRO A 140 -14.65 7.46 16.19
C PRO A 140 -15.20 7.75 14.80
N ARG A 141 -16.20 6.98 14.38
CA ARG A 141 -16.88 7.12 13.09
C ARG A 141 -17.47 8.53 12.86
N GLU A 142 -17.98 9.14 13.91
CA GLU A 142 -18.53 10.48 13.90
C GLU A 142 -17.49 11.52 13.47
N HIS A 143 -16.22 11.35 13.86
CA HIS A 143 -15.14 12.25 13.44
C HIS A 143 -14.90 12.19 11.92
N TRP A 144 -15.08 11.02 11.30
CA TRP A 144 -14.97 10.87 9.84
C TRP A 144 -16.11 11.62 9.14
N HIS A 145 -17.36 11.44 9.63
CA HIS A 145 -18.51 12.14 9.07
C HIS A 145 -18.39 13.66 9.20
N GLU A 146 -17.91 14.17 10.34
CA GLU A 146 -17.63 15.60 10.53
C GLU A 146 -16.59 16.17 9.57
N LYS A 147 -15.70 15.32 9.06
CA LYS A 147 -14.60 15.72 8.16
C LYS A 147 -14.86 15.38 6.69
N ALA A 148 -16.01 14.81 6.34
CA ALA A 148 -16.32 14.36 4.98
C ALA A 148 -16.02 15.43 3.91
N ASP A 149 -16.54 16.66 4.10
CA ASP A 149 -16.29 17.78 3.19
C ASP A 149 -14.82 18.18 3.08
N ARG A 150 -14.06 18.01 4.16
CA ARG A 150 -12.61 18.32 4.17
C ARG A 150 -11.81 17.22 3.53
N LEU A 151 -12.22 15.96 3.68
CA LEU A 151 -11.58 14.81 3.03
C LEU A 151 -11.54 14.99 1.51
N GLY A 152 -12.69 15.26 0.87
CA GLY A 152 -12.73 15.47 -0.58
C GLY A 152 -11.79 16.58 -1.03
N ARG A 153 -11.89 17.75 -0.43
CA ARG A 153 -11.07 18.93 -0.75
C ARG A 153 -9.59 18.74 -0.43
N PHE A 154 -9.26 17.94 0.58
CA PHE A 154 -7.89 17.64 0.96
C PHE A 154 -7.20 16.79 -0.10
N PHE A 155 -7.90 15.80 -0.65
CA PHE A 155 -7.37 14.95 -1.70
C PHE A 155 -7.30 15.63 -3.07
N GLY A 156 -8.00 16.74 -3.27
CA GLY A 156 -7.82 17.55 -4.47
C GLY A 156 -8.97 18.52 -4.75
N PRO A 157 -8.69 19.62 -5.46
CA PRO A 157 -9.73 20.53 -5.88
C PRO A 157 -10.72 19.85 -6.81
N GLY A 158 -12.01 20.02 -6.57
CA GLY A 158 -13.06 19.38 -7.37
C GLY A 158 -13.30 17.91 -7.06
N LEU A 159 -12.79 17.40 -5.94
CA LEU A 159 -13.12 16.08 -5.42
C LEU A 159 -14.08 16.19 -4.22
N GLU A 160 -15.01 15.27 -4.15
CA GLU A 160 -15.92 15.06 -3.04
C GLU A 160 -15.68 13.69 -2.41
N ALA A 161 -15.77 13.62 -1.09
CA ALA A 161 -15.76 12.36 -0.37
C ALA A 161 -17.19 12.05 0.10
N SER A 162 -17.69 10.87 -0.27
CA SER A 162 -18.91 10.29 0.28
C SER A 162 -18.52 9.19 1.25
N LEU A 163 -19.14 9.14 2.41
CA LEU A 163 -18.88 8.16 3.44
C LEU A 163 -20.10 7.25 3.59
N GLU A 164 -19.85 5.95 3.60
CA GLU A 164 -20.86 4.92 3.86
C GLU A 164 -20.38 4.03 5.00
N ASP A 165 -21.27 3.78 5.95
CA ASP A 165 -20.97 2.92 7.08
C ASP A 165 -20.96 1.45 6.63
N GLY A 166 -19.84 0.77 6.86
CA GLY A 166 -19.69 -0.66 6.64
C GLY A 166 -20.08 -1.48 7.87
N GLU A 167 -19.86 -2.78 7.78
CA GLU A 167 -20.05 -3.69 8.91
C GLU A 167 -18.97 -3.46 9.99
N ALA A 168 -19.33 -3.63 11.26
CA ALA A 168 -18.44 -3.43 12.40
C ALA A 168 -17.74 -2.06 12.37
N ASP A 169 -16.41 -2.03 12.47
CA ASP A 169 -15.59 -0.81 12.48
C ASP A 169 -15.08 -0.41 11.09
N LEU A 170 -15.74 -0.88 10.02
CA LEU A 170 -15.40 -0.51 8.65
C LEU A 170 -16.13 0.76 8.21
N LEU A 171 -15.41 1.58 7.45
CA LEU A 171 -15.94 2.77 6.78
C LEU A 171 -15.53 2.76 5.31
N ILE A 172 -16.49 2.99 4.44
CA ILE A 172 -16.28 3.10 2.99
C ILE A 172 -16.17 4.57 2.64
N VAL A 173 -15.03 4.96 2.08
CA VAL A 173 -14.76 6.32 1.61
C VAL A 173 -14.72 6.31 0.10
N GLN A 174 -15.69 6.96 -0.52
CA GLN A 174 -15.76 7.11 -1.98
C GLN A 174 -15.24 8.49 -2.38
N LEU A 175 -14.18 8.54 -3.17
CA LEU A 175 -13.57 9.76 -3.66
C LEU A 175 -13.92 9.96 -5.14
N ARG A 176 -14.77 10.93 -5.42
CA ARG A 176 -15.38 11.15 -6.74
C ARG A 176 -15.35 12.61 -7.15
N GLN A 177 -15.46 12.86 -8.45
CA GLN A 177 -15.76 14.19 -8.98
C GLN A 177 -17.28 14.41 -8.92
N PRO A 178 -17.76 15.63 -8.60
CA PRO A 178 -19.18 15.93 -8.64
C PRO A 178 -19.75 15.66 -10.02
N CYS A 179 -20.98 15.15 -10.09
CA CYS A 179 -21.68 15.04 -11.36
C CYS A 179 -21.94 16.44 -11.95
N PRO A 180 -21.91 16.59 -13.27
CA PRO A 180 -22.18 17.85 -13.94
C PRO A 180 -23.62 18.34 -13.73
#